data_13360b4a987401abeb27212b404adac9
#
_entry.id   13360b4a987401abeb27212b404adac9
#
_cell.length_a   1.000
_cell.length_b   1.000
_cell.length_c   1.000
_cell.angle_alpha   90.00
_cell.angle_beta   90.00
_cell.angle_gamma   90.00
#
_symmetry.space_group_name_H-M   'P 1'
#
loop_
_entity.id
_entity.type
_entity.pdbx_description
1 polymer ?
#
loop_
_entity_poly.entity_id
_entity_poly.type
_entity_poly.pdbx_seq_one_letter_code
_entity_poly.pdbx_strand_id
1 'polypeptide(L)'
;MSAVEPHSISLRARLAAALLLGVVTASAGGATRAAEDNPRVRLVTSLGNIDVELFEQQAPKTVANFLRRVDENFYDGLIFHRVIAGFVIQTGGYDQGMNYREPPGNVVNESSNGLENRKGTLAMARLSDPDSANTQFYINVADNAHLNATGGQPGYTVFGRVVDGMDVVTEIELADTTRKAGMVGVPEQPIVVQDVERL
;
A
#
# COMPACT_ATOMS: atom_id res chain seq x y z
N MET A 1 -30.15 54.29 86.68
CA MET A 1 -31.57 54.46 86.56
C MET A 1 -32.00 53.81 85.27
N SER A 2 -32.72 52.79 85.47
CA SER A 2 -33.97 52.40 84.74
C SER A 2 -33.77 52.22 83.24
N ALA A 3 -34.18 51.27 82.72
CA ALA A 3 -35.00 50.06 82.82
C ALA A 3 -35.42 49.65 81.40
N VAL A 4 -35.47 48.41 81.28
CA VAL A 4 -36.51 47.55 80.82
C VAL A 4 -36.53 47.20 79.27
N GLU A 5 -36.37 45.99 79.05
CA GLU A 5 -36.82 45.01 78.03
C GLU A 5 -38.26 45.25 77.50
N PRO A 6 -38.83 44.41 76.61
CA PRO A 6 -38.34 43.29 75.74
C PRO A 6 -39.18 43.17 74.40
N HIS A 7 -39.01 42.00 73.85
CA HIS A 7 -39.88 41.29 72.85
C HIS A 7 -39.61 41.62 71.34
N SER A 8 -39.61 40.76 70.42
CA SER A 8 -40.27 39.45 70.28
C SER A 8 -39.74 38.71 69.03
N ILE A 9 -39.87 37.44 69.12
CA ILE A 9 -39.63 36.37 68.13
C ILE A 9 -40.32 36.61 66.80
N SER A 10 -39.63 36.41 65.68
CA SER A 10 -40.30 35.80 64.50
C SER A 10 -39.35 34.99 63.66
N LEU A 11 -39.61 33.73 63.72
CA LEU A 11 -39.11 32.64 62.91
C LEU A 11 -39.61 32.81 61.45
N ARG A 12 -38.72 33.05 60.50
CA ARG A 12 -39.06 32.89 59.09
C ARG A 12 -37.96 32.17 58.35
N ALA A 13 -38.37 31.06 57.78
CA ALA A 13 -37.69 30.06 57.00
C ALA A 13 -36.65 30.60 56.00
N ARG A 14 -35.44 30.03 56.06
CA ARG A 14 -34.44 30.18 54.99
C ARG A 14 -34.65 29.11 53.97
N LEU A 15 -35.19 29.47 52.81
CA LEU A 15 -35.10 28.63 51.60
C LEU A 15 -33.63 28.64 51.15
N ALA A 16 -32.98 27.51 51.26
CA ALA A 16 -31.70 27.25 50.61
C ALA A 16 -31.95 26.85 49.15
N ALA A 17 -31.72 27.74 48.21
CA ALA A 17 -31.65 27.43 46.80
C ALA A 17 -30.31 26.74 46.53
N ALA A 18 -30.33 25.41 46.37
CA ALA A 18 -29.19 24.65 45.91
C ALA A 18 -29.07 24.83 44.39
N LEU A 19 -28.07 25.58 43.94
CA LEU A 19 -27.65 25.69 42.55
C LEU A 19 -26.90 24.40 42.19
N LEU A 20 -27.59 23.46 41.51
CA LEU A 20 -26.93 22.30 40.91
C LEU A 20 -26.20 22.76 39.62
N LEU A 21 -24.87 22.92 39.75
CA LEU A 21 -23.98 23.17 38.64
C LEU A 21 -23.80 21.81 37.92
N GLY A 22 -24.56 21.57 36.88
CA GLY A 22 -24.42 20.39 36.00
C GLY A 22 -23.11 20.49 35.22
N VAL A 23 -22.10 19.71 35.62
CA VAL A 23 -20.91 19.51 34.82
C VAL A 23 -21.29 18.59 33.69
N VAL A 24 -21.54 19.16 32.51
CA VAL A 24 -21.63 18.39 31.25
C VAL A 24 -20.21 17.99 30.85
N THR A 25 -19.80 16.78 31.23
CA THR A 25 -18.60 16.16 30.68
C THR A 25 -18.90 15.77 29.23
N ALA A 26 -18.52 16.63 28.28
CA ALA A 26 -18.47 16.27 26.89
C ALA A 26 -17.40 15.16 26.73
N SER A 27 -17.85 13.91 26.72
CA SER A 27 -17.00 12.80 26.27
C SER A 27 -16.74 13.03 24.78
N ALA A 28 -15.55 13.60 24.48
CA ALA A 28 -15.00 13.55 23.14
C ALA A 28 -14.72 12.06 22.83
N GLY A 29 -15.72 11.39 22.27
CA GLY A 29 -15.55 10.10 21.64
C GLY A 29 -14.59 10.27 20.49
N GLY A 30 -13.29 10.11 20.78
CA GLY A 30 -12.30 9.88 19.73
C GLY A 30 -12.73 8.61 19.00
N ALA A 31 -13.34 8.77 17.82
CA ALA A 31 -13.50 7.67 16.90
C ALA A 31 -12.08 7.17 16.61
N THR A 32 -11.67 6.10 17.28
CA THR A 32 -10.52 5.31 16.86
C THR A 32 -10.90 4.82 15.47
N ARG A 33 -10.41 5.49 14.43
CA ARG A 33 -10.46 4.98 13.08
C ARG A 33 -9.77 3.63 13.16
N ALA A 34 -10.54 2.54 13.05
CA ALA A 34 -9.98 1.22 12.87
C ALA A 34 -8.93 1.35 11.76
N ALA A 35 -7.74 0.84 12.00
CA ALA A 35 -6.77 0.72 10.92
C ALA A 35 -7.48 -0.10 9.85
N GLU A 36 -7.84 0.55 8.74
CA GLU A 36 -8.40 -0.15 7.60
C GLU A 36 -7.33 -1.17 7.20
N ASP A 37 -7.70 -2.44 7.20
CA ASP A 37 -6.79 -3.49 6.79
C ASP A 37 -6.31 -3.17 5.36
N ASN A 38 -5.01 -3.24 5.15
CA ASN A 38 -4.42 -3.01 3.83
C ASN A 38 -5.12 -3.91 2.78
N PRO A 39 -5.46 -3.37 1.60
CA PRO A 39 -6.02 -4.15 0.52
C PRO A 39 -5.09 -5.32 0.16
N ARG A 40 -5.69 -6.45 -0.21
CA ARG A 40 -4.95 -7.62 -0.69
C ARG A 40 -5.40 -8.00 -2.09
N VAL A 41 -4.46 -8.52 -2.86
CA VAL A 41 -4.71 -9.07 -4.19
C VAL A 41 -4.00 -10.40 -4.34
N ARG A 42 -4.50 -11.24 -5.22
CA ARG A 42 -3.87 -12.48 -5.67
C ARG A 42 -3.46 -12.34 -7.12
N LEU A 43 -2.18 -12.55 -7.41
CA LEU A 43 -1.70 -12.79 -8.76
C LEU A 43 -1.83 -14.29 -9.03
N VAL A 44 -2.73 -14.67 -9.91
CA VAL A 44 -2.86 -16.04 -10.42
C VAL A 44 -1.87 -16.19 -11.57
N THR A 45 -0.84 -17.00 -11.39
CA THR A 45 0.19 -17.20 -12.42
C THR A 45 0.16 -18.63 -12.97
N SER A 46 0.83 -18.85 -14.09
CA SER A 46 0.99 -20.19 -14.65
C SER A 46 1.82 -21.14 -13.78
N LEU A 47 2.51 -20.63 -12.74
CA LEU A 47 3.30 -21.42 -11.79
C LEU A 47 2.66 -21.50 -10.39
N GLY A 48 1.56 -20.77 -10.14
CA GLY A 48 0.87 -20.76 -8.87
C GLY A 48 0.45 -19.35 -8.45
N ASN A 49 -0.10 -19.24 -7.24
CA ASN A 49 -0.65 -17.99 -6.74
C ASN A 49 0.38 -17.23 -5.89
N ILE A 50 0.35 -15.90 -5.99
CA ILE A 50 1.14 -15.00 -5.15
C ILE A 50 0.17 -14.01 -4.51
N ASP A 51 -0.02 -14.08 -3.19
CA ASP A 51 -0.86 -13.14 -2.46
C ASP A 51 -0.04 -11.95 -1.97
N VAL A 52 -0.57 -10.76 -2.19
CA VAL A 52 0.11 -9.50 -1.95
C VAL A 52 -0.75 -8.60 -1.07
N GLU A 53 -0.15 -8.03 -0.04
CA GLU A 53 -0.68 -6.93 0.76
C GLU A 53 -0.20 -5.60 0.18
N LEU A 54 -1.10 -4.63 0.00
CA LEU A 54 -0.80 -3.33 -0.59
C LEU A 54 -0.76 -2.23 0.48
N PHE A 55 0.27 -1.42 0.49
CA PHE A 55 0.49 -0.37 1.49
C PHE A 55 -0.22 0.94 1.11
N GLU A 56 -1.55 0.95 1.20
CA GLU A 56 -2.38 2.07 0.75
C GLU A 56 -2.08 3.38 1.50
N GLN A 57 -1.76 3.31 2.79
CA GLN A 57 -1.44 4.50 3.57
C GLN A 57 -0.09 5.11 3.19
N GLN A 58 0.90 4.30 2.80
CA GLN A 58 2.25 4.75 2.45
C GLN A 58 2.41 5.10 0.97
N ALA A 59 1.61 4.49 0.09
CA ALA A 59 1.68 4.70 -1.36
C ALA A 59 0.27 4.81 -1.98
N PRO A 60 -0.57 5.78 -1.52
CA PRO A 60 -1.99 5.83 -1.87
C PRO A 60 -2.25 5.98 -3.37
N LYS A 61 -1.45 6.77 -4.08
CA LYS A 61 -1.63 6.99 -5.52
C LYS A 61 -1.18 5.78 -6.34
N THR A 62 -0.10 5.16 -5.92
CA THR A 62 0.44 3.95 -6.54
C THR A 62 -0.53 2.78 -6.35
N VAL A 63 -1.02 2.56 -5.11
CA VAL A 63 -2.00 1.51 -4.81
C VAL A 63 -3.30 1.74 -5.58
N ALA A 64 -3.83 2.97 -5.59
CA ALA A 64 -5.03 3.31 -6.34
C ALA A 64 -4.86 3.08 -7.86
N ASN A 65 -3.68 3.42 -8.42
CA ASN A 65 -3.37 3.14 -9.83
C ASN A 65 -3.32 1.62 -10.08
N PHE A 66 -2.61 0.86 -9.25
CA PHE A 66 -2.49 -0.58 -9.37
C PHE A 66 -3.86 -1.28 -9.28
N LEU A 67 -4.66 -0.96 -8.27
CA LEU A 67 -5.99 -1.56 -8.08
C LEU A 67 -6.95 -1.23 -9.23
N ARG A 68 -6.87 -0.03 -9.80
CA ARG A 68 -7.63 0.31 -11.01
C ARG A 68 -7.25 -0.59 -12.18
N ARG A 69 -5.95 -0.91 -12.35
CA ARG A 69 -5.52 -1.83 -13.41
C ARG A 69 -5.99 -3.27 -13.14
N VAL A 70 -6.04 -3.67 -11.88
CA VAL A 70 -6.65 -4.95 -11.46
C VAL A 70 -8.14 -4.97 -11.86
N ASP A 71 -8.91 -3.95 -11.47
CA ASP A 71 -10.34 -3.87 -11.79
C ASP A 71 -10.64 -3.80 -13.30
N GLU A 72 -9.68 -3.34 -14.11
CA GLU A 72 -9.75 -3.30 -15.58
C GLU A 72 -9.22 -4.58 -16.25
N ASN A 73 -8.82 -5.61 -15.49
CA ASN A 73 -8.18 -6.84 -15.97
C ASN A 73 -6.95 -6.56 -16.85
N PHE A 74 -6.25 -5.45 -16.54
CA PHE A 74 -5.13 -4.99 -17.37
C PHE A 74 -3.95 -5.97 -17.37
N TYR A 75 -3.77 -6.72 -16.28
CA TYR A 75 -2.62 -7.62 -16.14
C TYR A 75 -2.83 -8.99 -16.78
N ASP A 76 -4.06 -9.34 -17.19
CA ASP A 76 -4.40 -10.65 -17.73
C ASP A 76 -3.65 -10.94 -19.03
N GLY A 77 -3.01 -12.10 -19.08
CA GLY A 77 -2.22 -12.56 -20.22
C GLY A 77 -0.85 -11.88 -20.35
N LEU A 78 -0.48 -10.95 -19.46
CA LEU A 78 0.88 -10.41 -19.39
C LEU A 78 1.84 -11.45 -18.81
N ILE A 79 3.13 -11.29 -19.12
CA ILE A 79 4.18 -12.20 -18.65
C ILE A 79 5.14 -11.52 -17.68
N PHE A 80 5.84 -12.32 -16.91
CA PHE A 80 7.10 -11.89 -16.31
C PHE A 80 8.14 -11.78 -17.42
N HIS A 81 8.26 -10.58 -18.00
CA HIS A 81 9.10 -10.31 -19.18
C HIS A 81 10.57 -10.04 -18.84
N ARG A 82 10.90 -9.90 -17.56
CA ARG A 82 12.26 -9.72 -17.08
C ARG A 82 12.44 -10.39 -15.72
N VAL A 83 13.32 -11.38 -15.67
CA VAL A 83 13.72 -12.14 -14.49
C VAL A 83 15.23 -12.08 -14.37
N ILE A 84 15.71 -11.54 -13.24
CA ILE A 84 17.14 -11.46 -12.90
C ILE A 84 17.32 -12.07 -11.52
N ALA A 85 17.86 -13.28 -11.49
CA ALA A 85 18.12 -13.99 -10.24
C ALA A 85 18.97 -13.16 -9.27
N GLY A 86 18.62 -13.19 -7.99
CA GLY A 86 19.25 -12.39 -6.95
C GLY A 86 18.96 -10.89 -7.04
N PHE A 87 17.98 -10.49 -7.87
CA PHE A 87 17.63 -9.08 -8.02
C PHE A 87 16.10 -8.89 -8.02
N VAL A 88 15.43 -9.06 -9.18
CA VAL A 88 13.98 -8.82 -9.31
C VAL A 88 13.33 -9.75 -10.34
N ILE A 89 12.01 -9.94 -10.20
CA ILE A 89 11.13 -10.48 -11.24
C ILE A 89 10.11 -9.40 -11.60
N GLN A 90 9.98 -9.03 -12.89
CA GLN A 90 9.24 -7.87 -13.37
C GLN A 90 8.16 -8.26 -14.37
N THR A 91 6.98 -7.66 -14.21
CA THR A 91 5.80 -7.88 -15.05
C THR A 91 5.03 -6.58 -15.33
N GLY A 92 3.85 -6.66 -15.94
CA GLY A 92 2.93 -5.53 -16.11
C GLY A 92 3.12 -4.72 -17.39
N GLY A 93 3.89 -5.22 -18.38
CA GLY A 93 4.15 -4.45 -19.60
C GLY A 93 4.05 -5.20 -20.91
N TYR A 94 4.22 -6.52 -20.95
CA TYR A 94 4.34 -7.28 -22.19
C TYR A 94 3.52 -8.56 -22.15
N ASP A 95 2.93 -8.92 -23.30
CA ASP A 95 2.28 -10.21 -23.51
C ASP A 95 3.27 -11.32 -23.92
N GLN A 96 2.78 -12.53 -24.14
CA GLN A 96 3.58 -13.68 -24.54
C GLN A 96 4.28 -13.50 -25.91
N GLY A 97 3.72 -12.64 -26.77
CA GLY A 97 4.30 -12.27 -28.06
C GLY A 97 5.38 -11.18 -27.93
N MET A 98 5.67 -10.70 -26.72
CA MET A 98 6.53 -9.53 -26.45
C MET A 98 5.95 -8.24 -27.04
N ASN A 99 4.64 -8.15 -27.24
CA ASN A 99 3.99 -6.90 -27.58
C ASN A 99 3.80 -6.07 -26.31
N TYR A 100 4.21 -4.81 -26.38
CA TYR A 100 4.01 -3.89 -25.28
C TYR A 100 2.52 -3.54 -25.14
N ARG A 101 1.98 -3.62 -23.92
CA ARG A 101 0.63 -3.15 -23.61
C ARG A 101 0.72 -1.71 -23.14
N GLU A 102 0.17 -0.80 -23.93
CA GLU A 102 0.20 0.64 -23.64
C GLU A 102 -0.50 0.96 -22.31
N PRO A 103 0.18 1.65 -21.38
CA PRO A 103 -0.43 2.05 -20.14
C PRO A 103 -1.37 3.24 -20.33
N PRO A 104 -2.48 3.31 -19.60
CA PRO A 104 -3.42 4.43 -19.72
C PRO A 104 -2.95 5.73 -19.01
N GLY A 105 -1.73 5.80 -18.52
CA GLY A 105 -1.15 6.98 -17.89
C GLY A 105 -0.10 6.64 -16.84
N ASN A 106 0.55 7.67 -16.31
CA ASN A 106 1.59 7.55 -15.32
C ASN A 106 1.06 7.83 -13.90
N VAL A 107 1.85 7.42 -12.90
CA VAL A 107 1.63 7.71 -11.48
C VAL A 107 2.86 8.41 -10.91
N VAL A 108 2.64 9.42 -10.07
CA VAL A 108 3.72 10.15 -9.41
C VAL A 108 4.53 9.25 -8.49
N ASN A 109 5.81 9.56 -8.35
CA ASN A 109 6.72 8.82 -7.49
C ASN A 109 6.39 9.07 -6.01
N GLU A 110 6.19 8.00 -5.26
CA GLU A 110 5.95 8.02 -3.82
C GLU A 110 7.09 7.34 -3.03
N SER A 111 8.29 7.23 -3.62
CA SER A 111 9.43 6.50 -3.01
C SER A 111 9.99 7.13 -1.74
N SER A 112 9.59 8.37 -1.40
CA SER A 112 9.92 9.01 -0.14
C SER A 112 9.05 8.55 1.04
N ASN A 113 8.26 7.49 0.85
CA ASN A 113 7.31 6.95 1.83
C ASN A 113 7.96 6.17 3.00
N GLY A 114 9.28 6.07 3.04
CA GLY A 114 10.02 5.37 4.09
C GLY A 114 10.09 3.85 3.93
N LEU A 115 9.49 3.30 2.87
CA LEU A 115 9.58 1.87 2.56
C LEU A 115 10.85 1.54 1.78
N GLU A 116 11.37 0.33 1.99
CA GLU A 116 12.60 -0.13 1.37
C GLU A 116 12.35 -1.28 0.40
N ASN A 117 13.16 -1.37 -0.64
CA ASN A 117 13.18 -2.47 -1.61
C ASN A 117 13.84 -3.71 -0.98
N ARG A 118 13.14 -4.35 -0.04
CA ARG A 118 13.57 -5.59 0.61
C ARG A 118 13.01 -6.81 -0.13
N LYS A 119 13.63 -7.96 0.05
CA LYS A 119 13.10 -9.23 -0.48
C LYS A 119 11.63 -9.40 -0.14
N GLY A 120 10.83 -9.77 -1.16
CA GLY A 120 9.37 -9.96 -1.07
C GLY A 120 8.55 -8.67 -1.22
N THR A 121 9.16 -7.47 -1.32
CA THR A 121 8.40 -6.24 -1.58
C THR A 121 8.11 -6.03 -3.07
N LEU A 122 6.98 -5.39 -3.35
CA LEU A 122 6.59 -4.95 -4.69
C LEU A 122 6.96 -3.47 -4.87
N ALA A 123 7.56 -3.13 -6.00
CA ALA A 123 7.84 -1.74 -6.35
C ALA A 123 7.57 -1.44 -7.82
N MET A 124 7.24 -0.16 -8.10
CA MET A 124 6.96 0.31 -9.46
C MET A 124 8.24 0.41 -10.30
N ALA A 125 8.23 -0.18 -11.47
CA ALA A 125 9.24 0.09 -12.49
C ALA A 125 9.01 1.48 -13.09
N ARG A 126 10.10 2.17 -13.46
CA ARG A 126 10.08 3.50 -14.08
C ARG A 126 11.26 3.73 -15.01
N LEU A 127 11.16 4.76 -15.83
CA LEU A 127 12.25 5.27 -16.64
C LEU A 127 13.13 6.25 -15.82
N SER A 128 13.91 7.07 -16.48
CA SER A 128 14.77 8.10 -15.85
C SER A 128 13.96 9.18 -15.13
N ASP A 129 12.80 9.58 -15.69
CA ASP A 129 11.86 10.47 -15.02
C ASP A 129 11.23 9.74 -13.82
N PRO A 130 11.34 10.27 -12.60
CA PRO A 130 10.72 9.66 -11.41
C PRO A 130 9.22 9.43 -11.55
N ASP A 131 8.49 10.29 -12.23
CA ASP A 131 7.04 10.25 -12.41
C ASP A 131 6.61 9.48 -13.68
N SER A 132 7.51 8.66 -14.24
CA SER A 132 7.23 7.82 -15.42
C SER A 132 6.71 6.42 -15.10
N ALA A 133 6.54 6.06 -13.83
CA ALA A 133 5.93 4.79 -13.44
C ALA A 133 4.48 4.71 -13.94
N ASN A 134 4.04 3.50 -14.36
CA ASN A 134 2.68 3.34 -14.91
C ASN A 134 2.01 2.03 -14.50
N THR A 135 2.25 0.93 -15.23
CA THR A 135 1.64 -0.38 -14.97
C THR A 135 2.66 -1.44 -14.61
N GLN A 136 3.92 -1.24 -15.00
CA GLN A 136 4.96 -2.22 -14.72
C GLN A 136 5.42 -2.17 -13.28
N PHE A 137 5.54 -3.34 -12.67
CA PHE A 137 6.08 -3.49 -11.32
C PHE A 137 6.99 -4.72 -11.25
N TYR A 138 7.77 -4.77 -10.18
CA TYR A 138 8.61 -5.93 -9.90
C TYR A 138 8.45 -6.39 -8.46
N ILE A 139 8.75 -7.67 -8.23
CA ILE A 139 8.92 -8.24 -6.90
C ILE A 139 10.43 -8.36 -6.64
N ASN A 140 10.88 -7.83 -5.53
CA ASN A 140 12.27 -7.96 -5.09
C ASN A 140 12.54 -9.40 -4.63
N VAL A 141 13.51 -10.07 -5.21
CA VAL A 141 13.93 -11.42 -4.78
C VAL A 141 15.17 -11.37 -3.88
N ALA A 142 15.74 -10.19 -3.69
CA ALA A 142 16.81 -9.87 -2.74
C ALA A 142 16.57 -8.49 -2.11
N ASP A 143 17.41 -8.12 -1.12
CA ASP A 143 17.42 -6.77 -0.56
C ASP A 143 18.16 -5.83 -1.52
N ASN A 144 17.45 -4.89 -2.13
CA ASN A 144 17.94 -4.00 -3.17
C ASN A 144 18.04 -2.55 -2.67
N ALA A 145 18.82 -2.29 -1.64
CA ALA A 145 18.93 -0.98 -0.99
C ALA A 145 19.33 0.16 -1.97
N HIS A 146 20.01 -0.15 -3.07
CA HIS A 146 20.38 0.82 -4.11
C HIS A 146 19.18 1.35 -4.92
N LEU A 147 17.99 0.72 -4.81
CA LEU A 147 16.74 1.17 -5.41
C LEU A 147 15.94 2.10 -4.49
N ASN A 148 16.36 2.27 -3.25
CA ASN A 148 15.67 3.13 -2.29
C ASN A 148 15.88 4.62 -2.59
N ALA A 149 14.93 5.46 -2.18
CA ALA A 149 15.14 6.90 -2.17
C ALA A 149 16.24 7.28 -1.17
N THR A 150 17.16 8.14 -1.57
CA THR A 150 18.28 8.58 -0.71
C THR A 150 18.63 10.04 -0.94
N GLY A 151 18.86 10.83 0.13
CA GLY A 151 19.42 12.17 0.03
C GLY A 151 18.65 13.13 -0.88
N GLY A 152 17.33 12.99 -0.97
CA GLY A 152 16.49 13.79 -1.88
C GLY A 152 16.45 13.26 -3.32
N GLN A 153 17.12 12.13 -3.62
CA GLN A 153 17.01 11.46 -4.91
C GLN A 153 15.85 10.44 -4.87
N PRO A 154 14.89 10.52 -5.80
CA PRO A 154 13.79 9.57 -5.88
C PRO A 154 14.29 8.16 -6.19
N GLY A 155 13.83 7.19 -5.40
CA GLY A 155 14.00 5.77 -5.64
C GLY A 155 12.86 5.17 -6.47
N TYR A 156 12.62 3.88 -6.26
CA TYR A 156 11.49 3.13 -6.81
C TYR A 156 10.42 2.97 -5.72
N THR A 157 9.18 3.33 -6.01
CA THR A 157 8.10 3.34 -5.04
C THR A 157 7.73 1.92 -4.63
N VAL A 158 8.07 1.53 -3.41
CA VAL A 158 7.54 0.32 -2.79
C VAL A 158 6.10 0.57 -2.38
N PHE A 159 5.18 -0.35 -2.76
CA PHE A 159 3.74 -0.19 -2.54
C PHE A 159 3.03 -1.44 -2.03
N GLY A 160 3.75 -2.55 -1.82
CA GLY A 160 3.19 -3.79 -1.30
C GLY A 160 4.25 -4.81 -0.93
N ARG A 161 3.80 -5.95 -0.44
CA ARG A 161 4.65 -7.10 -0.15
C ARG A 161 3.92 -8.41 -0.40
N VAL A 162 4.66 -9.44 -0.75
CA VAL A 162 4.16 -10.82 -0.79
C VAL A 162 3.88 -11.29 0.64
N VAL A 163 2.70 -11.83 0.87
CA VAL A 163 2.27 -12.40 2.15
C VAL A 163 2.09 -13.91 2.08
N ASP A 164 1.90 -14.45 0.87
CA ASP A 164 1.90 -15.89 0.58
C ASP A 164 2.39 -16.14 -0.84
N GLY A 165 2.93 -17.33 -1.16
CA GLY A 165 3.44 -17.68 -2.49
C GLY A 165 4.89 -17.23 -2.76
N MET A 166 5.73 -17.04 -1.74
CA MET A 166 7.17 -16.77 -1.94
C MET A 166 7.94 -17.95 -2.58
N ASP A 167 7.42 -19.15 -2.48
CA ASP A 167 7.91 -20.35 -3.19
C ASP A 167 7.68 -20.21 -4.71
N VAL A 168 6.49 -19.73 -5.13
CA VAL A 168 6.18 -19.41 -6.54
C VAL A 168 7.11 -18.27 -7.04
N VAL A 169 7.31 -17.23 -6.24
CA VAL A 169 8.28 -16.15 -6.57
C VAL A 169 9.68 -16.72 -6.80
N THR A 170 10.11 -17.67 -5.96
CA THR A 170 11.41 -18.33 -6.10
C THR A 170 11.48 -19.23 -7.35
N GLU A 171 10.40 -19.93 -7.68
CA GLU A 171 10.33 -20.72 -8.91
C GLU A 171 10.43 -19.83 -10.16
N ILE A 172 9.77 -18.67 -10.16
CA ILE A 172 9.90 -17.67 -11.24
C ILE A 172 11.33 -17.14 -11.31
N GLU A 173 11.97 -16.83 -10.17
CA GLU A 173 13.35 -16.35 -10.09
C GLU A 173 14.34 -17.31 -10.72
N LEU A 174 14.11 -18.62 -10.56
CA LEU A 174 14.99 -19.69 -11.02
C LEU A 174 14.73 -20.15 -12.46
N ALA A 175 13.75 -19.55 -13.14
CA ALA A 175 13.45 -19.91 -14.53
C ALA A 175 14.63 -19.61 -15.46
N ASP A 176 14.87 -20.51 -16.40
CA ASP A 176 15.84 -20.29 -17.47
C ASP A 176 15.44 -19.06 -18.29
N THR A 177 16.42 -18.18 -18.55
CA THR A 177 16.18 -16.92 -19.25
C THR A 177 17.03 -16.76 -20.48
N THR A 178 16.53 -16.04 -21.45
CA THR A 178 17.16 -15.76 -22.72
C THR A 178 17.11 -14.28 -23.10
N ARG A 179 17.63 -13.94 -24.25
CA ARG A 179 17.43 -12.64 -24.89
C ARG A 179 16.33 -12.77 -25.96
N LYS A 180 15.24 -11.97 -25.80
CA LYS A 180 14.11 -11.95 -26.72
C LYS A 180 13.66 -10.52 -26.98
N ALA A 181 13.35 -10.15 -28.22
CA ALA A 181 12.90 -8.81 -28.62
C ALA A 181 13.83 -7.68 -28.12
N GLY A 182 15.14 -7.92 -28.07
CA GLY A 182 16.12 -6.94 -27.57
C GLY A 182 16.27 -6.86 -26.06
N MET A 183 15.39 -7.49 -25.28
CA MET A 183 15.45 -7.56 -23.83
C MET A 183 16.26 -8.75 -23.33
N VAL A 184 16.91 -8.57 -22.18
CA VAL A 184 17.68 -9.60 -21.47
C VAL A 184 16.88 -10.07 -20.25
N GLY A 185 17.02 -11.36 -19.93
CA GLY A 185 16.35 -11.93 -18.76
C GLY A 185 14.87 -12.27 -19.02
N VAL A 186 14.51 -12.53 -20.25
CA VAL A 186 13.16 -13.00 -20.61
C VAL A 186 13.10 -14.50 -20.36
N PRO A 187 12.16 -15.03 -19.56
CA PRO A 187 11.99 -16.47 -19.39
C PRO A 187 11.84 -17.19 -20.75
N GLU A 188 12.54 -18.30 -20.92
CA GLU A 188 12.48 -19.11 -22.16
C GLU A 188 11.06 -19.64 -22.37
N GLN A 189 10.45 -20.13 -21.30
CA GLN A 189 9.03 -20.48 -21.27
C GLN A 189 8.26 -19.30 -20.64
N PRO A 190 7.26 -18.74 -21.35
CA PRO A 190 6.51 -17.60 -20.82
C PRO A 190 5.82 -17.93 -19.50
N ILE A 191 6.09 -17.15 -18.47
CA ILE A 191 5.41 -17.23 -17.18
C ILE A 191 4.32 -16.18 -17.20
N VAL A 192 3.08 -16.64 -17.22
CA VAL A 192 1.90 -15.80 -17.51
C VAL A 192 1.21 -15.40 -16.21
N VAL A 193 0.87 -14.12 -16.07
CA VAL A 193 -0.14 -13.64 -15.15
C VAL A 193 -1.49 -13.93 -15.79
N GLN A 194 -2.21 -14.92 -15.29
CA GLN A 194 -3.49 -15.38 -15.84
C GLN A 194 -4.64 -14.47 -15.41
N ASP A 195 -4.58 -13.99 -14.15
CA ASP A 195 -5.54 -13.09 -13.52
C ASP A 195 -4.90 -12.34 -12.37
N VAL A 196 -5.47 -11.20 -11.97
CA VAL A 196 -5.16 -10.51 -10.71
C VAL A 196 -6.46 -10.11 -10.05
N GLU A 197 -6.79 -10.73 -8.93
CA GLU A 197 -8.06 -10.54 -8.23
C GLU A 197 -7.87 -9.90 -6.84
N ARG A 198 -8.88 -9.14 -6.39
CA ARG A 198 -8.95 -8.64 -5.00
C ARG A 198 -9.35 -9.77 -4.06
N LEU A 199 -8.72 -9.82 -2.88
CA LEU A 199 -9.03 -10.78 -1.81
C LEU A 199 -9.90 -10.15 -0.73
#